data_740d58914697c24b2c4f44ba488a938c
#
_entry.id   740d58914697c24b2c4f44ba488a938c
#
_cell.length_a   1.000
_cell.length_b   1.000
_cell.length_c   1.000
_cell.angle_alpha   90.00
_cell.angle_beta   90.00
_cell.angle_gamma   90.00
#
_symmetry.space_group_name_H-M   'P 1'
#
loop_
_entity.id
_entity.type
_entity.pdbx_description
1 polymer ?
#
loop_
_entity_poly.entity_id
_entity_poly.type
_entity_poly.pdbx_seq_one_letter_code
_entity_poly.pdbx_strand_id
1 'polypeptide(L)'
;MPTFDITSKANLENIKNAVDVAMKMIVNRYDFKGTSAKVGLNESDMKIEINADSEFQMDQIKDILFPALEKKEPDSSKRMTPENIETVSGNMLKQSLVIKSGISMELSKQIIKTVKDSKIKVQCSIQGDELRVKGPKRDVLQECITLIKTKHNEFPLNFGNFRD
;
A
#
# COMPACT_ATOMS: atom_id res chain seq x y z
N MET A 1 6.41 27.79 -14.28
CA MET A 1 5.71 26.63 -14.84
C MET A 1 5.07 25.82 -13.71
N PRO A 2 3.81 25.46 -13.84
CA PRO A 2 3.14 24.69 -12.80
C PRO A 2 3.76 23.30 -12.59
N THR A 3 3.71 22.83 -11.37
CA THR A 3 4.23 21.52 -10.97
C THR A 3 3.26 20.80 -10.05
N PHE A 4 3.38 19.48 -9.97
CA PHE A 4 2.77 18.71 -8.91
C PHE A 4 3.69 17.55 -8.52
N ASP A 5 3.43 16.96 -7.37
CA ASP A 5 4.20 15.81 -6.89
C ASP A 5 3.34 14.56 -6.87
N ILE A 6 3.96 13.44 -7.21
CA ILE A 6 3.37 12.11 -7.08
C ILE A 6 4.03 11.47 -5.87
N THR A 7 3.22 11.09 -4.90
CA THR A 7 3.68 10.49 -3.65
C THR A 7 2.94 9.20 -3.36
N SER A 8 3.49 8.37 -2.50
CA SER A 8 2.85 7.12 -2.10
C SER A 8 3.26 6.72 -0.69
N LYS A 9 3.25 7.67 0.24
CA LYS A 9 3.65 7.40 1.61
C LYS A 9 2.57 6.63 2.35
N ALA A 10 2.95 5.54 3.02
CA ALA A 10 2.04 4.79 3.87
C ALA A 10 1.64 5.61 5.10
N ASN A 11 0.37 5.56 5.47
CA ASN A 11 -0.13 6.17 6.70
C ASN A 11 -0.21 5.10 7.78
N LEU A 12 0.82 5.03 8.64
CA LEU A 12 0.91 4.01 9.69
C LEU A 12 -0.21 4.13 10.72
N GLU A 13 -0.71 5.32 10.98
CA GLU A 13 -1.83 5.51 11.90
C GLU A 13 -3.10 4.83 11.37
N ASN A 14 -3.42 5.03 10.08
CA ASN A 14 -4.56 4.37 9.45
C ASN A 14 -4.36 2.85 9.43
N ILE A 15 -3.17 2.38 9.14
CA ILE A 15 -2.86 0.94 9.13
C ILE A 15 -3.01 0.37 10.54
N LYS A 16 -2.51 1.05 11.54
CA LYS A 16 -2.66 0.63 12.94
C LYS A 16 -4.12 0.51 13.34
N ASN A 17 -4.92 1.52 12.99
CA ASN A 17 -6.35 1.51 13.28
C ASN A 17 -7.07 0.35 12.58
N ALA A 18 -6.69 0.05 11.34
CA ALA A 18 -7.26 -1.07 10.61
C ALA A 18 -6.89 -2.42 11.25
N VAL A 19 -5.63 -2.57 11.67
CA VAL A 19 -5.16 -3.78 12.36
C VAL A 19 -5.90 -3.95 13.69
N ASP A 20 -6.11 -2.87 14.45
CA ASP A 20 -6.84 -2.91 15.71
C ASP A 20 -8.30 -3.35 15.49
N VAL A 21 -8.96 -2.84 14.44
CA VAL A 21 -10.32 -3.25 14.09
C VAL A 21 -10.34 -4.73 13.71
N ALA A 22 -9.40 -5.18 12.89
CA ALA A 22 -9.30 -6.58 12.49
C ALA A 22 -9.10 -7.48 13.71
N MET A 23 -8.23 -7.09 14.64
CA MET A 23 -7.96 -7.87 15.85
C MET A 23 -9.21 -7.98 16.74
N LYS A 24 -9.99 -6.92 16.87
CA LYS A 24 -11.26 -6.97 17.60
C LYS A 24 -12.23 -7.95 16.96
N MET A 25 -12.31 -7.97 15.63
CA MET A 25 -13.17 -8.93 14.93
C MET A 25 -12.70 -10.37 15.16
N ILE A 26 -11.39 -10.60 15.14
CA ILE A 26 -10.79 -11.91 15.38
C ILE A 26 -11.13 -12.40 16.81
N VAL A 27 -10.92 -11.56 17.80
CA VAL A 27 -11.19 -11.89 19.22
C VAL A 27 -12.67 -12.22 19.42
N ASN A 28 -13.57 -11.57 18.71
CA ASN A 28 -15.01 -11.75 18.85
C ASN A 28 -15.56 -12.93 18.05
N ARG A 29 -14.77 -13.54 17.16
CA ARG A 29 -15.23 -14.70 16.38
C ARG A 29 -15.10 -15.99 17.18
N TYR A 30 -16.20 -16.72 17.25
CA TYR A 30 -16.27 -17.97 17.99
C TYR A 30 -15.29 -19.01 17.43
N ASP A 31 -15.17 -19.11 16.12
CA ASP A 31 -14.30 -20.09 15.44
C ASP A 31 -12.80 -19.83 15.65
N PHE A 32 -12.42 -18.65 16.16
CA PHE A 32 -11.03 -18.34 16.46
C PHE A 32 -10.67 -18.49 17.95
N LYS A 33 -11.65 -18.76 18.79
CA LYS A 33 -11.39 -18.91 20.25
C LYS A 33 -10.51 -20.11 20.53
N GLY A 34 -9.50 -19.91 21.38
CA GLY A 34 -8.55 -20.96 21.74
C GLY A 34 -7.51 -21.25 20.67
N THR A 35 -7.49 -20.49 19.59
CA THR A 35 -6.51 -20.64 18.51
C THR A 35 -5.42 -19.57 18.60
N SER A 36 -4.38 -19.72 17.80
CA SER A 36 -3.30 -18.74 17.71
C SER A 36 -3.64 -17.52 16.86
N ALA A 37 -4.87 -17.44 16.30
CA ALA A 37 -5.30 -16.38 15.41
C ALA A 37 -5.02 -15.00 15.99
N LYS A 38 -4.18 -14.23 15.30
CA LYS A 38 -3.72 -12.93 15.78
C LYS A 38 -3.19 -12.12 14.61
N VAL A 39 -3.42 -10.81 14.65
CA VAL A 39 -2.80 -9.87 13.72
C VAL A 39 -2.25 -8.69 14.52
N GLY A 40 -1.07 -8.23 14.17
CA GLY A 40 -0.44 -7.10 14.85
C GLY A 40 0.43 -6.30 13.90
N LEU A 41 0.65 -5.04 14.24
CA LEU A 41 1.52 -4.16 13.46
C LEU A 41 2.88 -4.06 14.14
N ASN A 42 3.93 -4.35 13.37
CA ASN A 42 5.32 -4.09 13.77
C ASN A 42 5.75 -2.80 13.05
N GLU A 43 5.65 -1.67 13.74
CA GLU A 43 5.94 -0.36 13.13
C GLU A 43 7.42 -0.21 12.76
N SER A 44 8.33 -0.70 13.63
CA SER A 44 9.76 -0.54 13.39
C SER A 44 10.24 -1.30 12.15
N ASP A 45 9.65 -2.46 11.88
CA ASP A 45 10.00 -3.27 10.72
C ASP A 45 9.07 -3.02 9.52
N MET A 46 8.09 -2.15 9.67
CA MET A 46 7.10 -1.87 8.62
C MET A 46 6.44 -3.14 8.10
N LYS A 47 5.89 -3.93 9.02
CA LYS A 47 5.26 -5.22 8.70
C LYS A 47 3.99 -5.41 9.51
N ILE A 48 2.99 -6.06 8.89
CA ILE A 48 1.85 -6.62 9.60
C ILE A 48 2.15 -8.10 9.82
N GLU A 49 2.11 -8.56 11.07
CA GLU A 49 2.40 -9.95 11.41
C GLU A 49 1.10 -10.68 11.71
N ILE A 50 0.92 -11.85 11.09
CA ILE A 50 -0.27 -12.69 11.24
C ILE A 50 0.16 -14.04 11.80
N ASN A 51 -0.51 -14.50 12.86
CA ASN A 51 -0.35 -15.86 13.41
C ASN A 51 -1.66 -16.63 13.19
N ALA A 52 -1.54 -17.90 12.85
CA ALA A 52 -2.69 -18.76 12.59
C ALA A 52 -2.34 -20.21 12.88
N ASP A 53 -3.37 -21.04 13.10
CA ASP A 53 -3.20 -22.49 13.34
C ASP A 53 -3.02 -23.25 12.01
N SER A 54 -3.48 -22.70 10.91
CA SER A 54 -3.44 -23.35 9.60
C SER A 54 -3.43 -22.31 8.47
N GLU A 55 -3.13 -22.75 7.26
CA GLU A 55 -3.18 -21.87 6.08
C GLU A 55 -4.61 -21.38 5.82
N PHE A 56 -5.59 -22.25 6.05
CA PHE A 56 -7.02 -21.88 5.92
C PHE A 56 -7.36 -20.74 6.88
N GLN A 57 -6.94 -20.85 8.14
CA GLN A 57 -7.15 -19.78 9.12
C GLN A 57 -6.38 -18.51 8.76
N MET A 58 -5.18 -18.64 8.20
CA MET A 58 -4.42 -17.52 7.71
C MET A 58 -5.21 -16.74 6.67
N ASP A 59 -5.83 -17.42 5.72
CA ASP A 59 -6.66 -16.80 4.69
C ASP A 59 -7.91 -16.15 5.30
N GLN A 60 -8.52 -16.75 6.29
CA GLN A 60 -9.67 -16.16 7.01
C GLN A 60 -9.28 -14.84 7.68
N ILE A 61 -8.09 -14.79 8.30
CA ILE A 61 -7.60 -13.57 8.93
C ILE A 61 -7.37 -12.48 7.88
N LYS A 62 -6.80 -12.83 6.74
CA LYS A 62 -6.60 -11.89 5.65
C LYS A 62 -7.93 -11.34 5.11
N ASP A 63 -8.95 -12.18 5.05
CA ASP A 63 -10.29 -11.76 4.62
C ASP A 63 -10.95 -10.78 5.60
N ILE A 64 -10.48 -10.74 6.83
CA ILE A 64 -10.88 -9.73 7.82
C ILE A 64 -10.01 -8.48 7.70
N LEU A 65 -8.71 -8.67 7.55
CA LEU A 65 -7.73 -7.59 7.57
C LEU A 65 -7.82 -6.69 6.34
N PHE A 66 -7.87 -7.25 5.14
CA PHE A 66 -7.84 -6.46 3.92
C PHE A 66 -9.04 -5.52 3.77
N PRO A 67 -10.28 -5.95 4.02
CA PRO A 67 -11.40 -5.02 4.02
C PRO A 67 -11.26 -3.91 5.06
N ALA A 68 -10.71 -4.20 6.23
CA ALA A 68 -10.48 -3.20 7.26
C ALA A 68 -9.46 -2.15 6.79
N LEU A 69 -8.38 -2.60 6.12
CA LEU A 69 -7.39 -1.69 5.53
C LEU A 69 -8.03 -0.78 4.47
N GLU A 70 -8.81 -1.36 3.55
CA GLU A 70 -9.46 -0.62 2.48
C GLU A 70 -10.46 0.40 3.02
N LYS A 71 -11.14 0.09 4.11
CA LYS A 71 -12.10 0.99 4.75
C LYS A 71 -11.43 2.21 5.38
N LYS A 72 -10.23 2.02 5.95
CA LYS A 72 -9.47 3.12 6.56
C LYS A 72 -8.79 4.00 5.51
N GLU A 73 -8.28 3.39 4.46
CA GLU A 73 -7.62 4.12 3.38
C GLU A 73 -7.75 3.31 2.09
N PRO A 74 -8.48 3.83 1.08
CA PRO A 74 -8.63 3.13 -0.19
C PRO A 74 -7.28 2.75 -0.81
N ASP A 75 -7.20 1.55 -1.35
CA ASP A 75 -6.01 0.97 -1.99
C ASP A 75 -4.85 0.65 -1.03
N SER A 76 -5.02 0.82 0.29
CA SER A 76 -3.94 0.53 1.24
C SER A 76 -3.53 -0.94 1.25
N SER A 77 -4.44 -1.87 0.94
CA SER A 77 -4.09 -3.28 0.83
C SER A 77 -3.08 -3.56 -0.28
N LYS A 78 -3.01 -2.73 -1.30
CA LYS A 78 -2.06 -2.86 -2.40
C LYS A 78 -0.62 -2.59 -1.99
N ARG A 79 -0.41 -1.96 -0.83
CA ARG A 79 0.92 -1.73 -0.26
C ARG A 79 1.53 -2.97 0.35
N MET A 80 0.70 -3.98 0.63
CA MET A 80 1.11 -5.16 1.41
C MET A 80 1.70 -6.21 0.49
N THR A 81 2.93 -6.63 0.79
CA THR A 81 3.60 -7.71 0.06
C THR A 81 3.82 -8.87 1.02
N PRO A 82 3.20 -10.04 0.78
CA PRO A 82 3.35 -11.16 1.69
C PRO A 82 4.74 -11.78 1.59
N GLU A 83 5.30 -12.13 2.75
CA GLU A 83 6.49 -12.96 2.85
C GLU A 83 6.05 -14.42 2.92
N ASN A 84 7.02 -15.33 2.92
CA ASN A 84 6.73 -16.76 3.02
C ASN A 84 6.10 -17.09 4.38
N ILE A 85 5.19 -18.06 4.39
CA ILE A 85 4.61 -18.57 5.64
C ILE A 85 5.68 -19.41 6.35
N GLU A 86 5.87 -19.12 7.64
CA GLU A 86 6.81 -19.84 8.49
C GLU A 86 6.08 -20.70 9.50
N THR A 87 6.63 -21.87 9.81
CA THR A 87 6.17 -22.70 10.92
C THR A 87 6.91 -22.27 12.18
N VAL A 88 6.15 -21.94 13.22
CA VAL A 88 6.70 -21.54 14.52
C VAL A 88 6.34 -22.59 15.59
N SER A 89 6.71 -22.35 16.83
CA SER A 89 6.48 -23.29 17.94
C SER A 89 5.06 -23.86 17.97
N GLY A 90 4.93 -25.17 18.18
CA GLY A 90 3.63 -25.84 18.27
C GLY A 90 2.92 -26.04 16.94
N ASN A 91 3.67 -26.08 15.86
CA ASN A 91 3.14 -26.20 14.49
C ASN A 91 2.20 -25.07 14.07
N MET A 92 2.29 -23.94 14.76
CA MET A 92 1.56 -22.73 14.38
C MET A 92 2.23 -22.06 13.19
N LEU A 93 1.48 -21.27 12.46
CA LEU A 93 1.98 -20.57 11.28
C LEU A 93 2.09 -19.06 11.56
N LYS A 94 3.08 -18.45 10.93
CA LYS A 94 3.28 -17.01 10.96
C LYS A 94 3.56 -16.51 9.56
N GLN A 95 2.96 -15.39 9.20
CA GLN A 95 3.26 -14.70 7.95
C GLN A 95 3.34 -13.22 8.20
N SER A 96 4.34 -12.58 7.61
CA SER A 96 4.49 -11.14 7.64
C SER A 96 4.09 -10.54 6.30
N LEU A 97 3.40 -9.40 6.35
CA LEU A 97 3.06 -8.60 5.19
C LEU A 97 3.92 -7.34 5.24
N VAL A 98 4.84 -7.19 4.29
CA VAL A 98 5.69 -5.99 4.23
C VAL A 98 4.88 -4.81 3.76
N ILE A 99 4.94 -3.70 4.50
CA ILE A 99 4.25 -2.46 4.13
C ILE A 99 5.18 -1.64 3.23
N LYS A 100 4.79 -1.49 1.98
CA LYS A 100 5.55 -0.67 1.02
C LYS A 100 5.15 0.80 1.16
N SER A 101 6.13 1.67 1.36
CA SER A 101 5.93 3.11 1.49
C SER A 101 6.86 3.83 0.54
N GLY A 102 6.36 4.89 -0.09
CA GLY A 102 7.10 5.63 -1.11
C GLY A 102 7.02 4.97 -2.48
N ILE A 103 7.53 5.65 -3.48
CA ILE A 103 7.59 5.14 -4.85
C ILE A 103 8.97 4.56 -5.07
N SER A 104 9.03 3.26 -5.40
CA SER A 104 10.30 2.58 -5.67
C SER A 104 10.95 3.16 -6.92
N MET A 105 12.28 2.98 -7.06
CA MET A 105 13.01 3.40 -8.25
C MET A 105 12.45 2.72 -9.50
N GLU A 106 12.10 1.44 -9.39
CA GLU A 106 11.52 0.68 -10.48
C GLU A 106 10.18 1.27 -10.94
N LEU A 107 9.26 1.54 -9.99
CA LEU A 107 7.98 2.14 -10.31
C LEU A 107 8.15 3.56 -10.87
N SER A 108 9.08 4.35 -10.33
CA SER A 108 9.40 5.67 -10.86
C SER A 108 9.80 5.62 -12.32
N LYS A 109 10.66 4.68 -12.69
CA LYS A 109 11.11 4.51 -14.07
C LYS A 109 9.96 4.10 -14.99
N GLN A 110 9.07 3.24 -14.52
CA GLN A 110 7.90 2.81 -15.27
C GLN A 110 6.94 3.98 -15.53
N ILE A 111 6.69 4.82 -14.51
CA ILE A 111 5.83 6.00 -14.64
C ILE A 111 6.44 6.99 -15.64
N ILE A 112 7.73 7.27 -15.51
CA ILE A 112 8.43 8.18 -16.41
C ILE A 112 8.34 7.67 -17.86
N LYS A 113 8.53 6.38 -18.06
CA LYS A 113 8.42 5.77 -19.39
C LYS A 113 7.02 5.92 -19.96
N THR A 114 5.99 5.67 -19.16
CA THR A 114 4.59 5.82 -19.59
C THR A 114 4.32 7.24 -20.06
N VAL A 115 4.79 8.23 -19.30
CA VAL A 115 4.62 9.64 -19.64
C VAL A 115 5.36 9.99 -20.93
N LYS A 116 6.60 9.53 -21.09
CA LYS A 116 7.38 9.78 -22.31
C LYS A 116 6.71 9.16 -23.55
N ASP A 117 6.24 7.92 -23.41
CA ASP A 117 5.61 7.21 -24.53
C ASP A 117 4.30 7.88 -24.96
N SER A 118 3.61 8.56 -24.05
CA SER A 118 2.37 9.30 -24.34
C SER A 118 2.61 10.59 -25.11
N LYS A 119 3.84 11.07 -25.12
CA LYS A 119 4.26 12.34 -25.74
C LYS A 119 3.62 13.58 -25.11
N ILE A 120 3.07 13.46 -23.90
CA ILE A 120 2.62 14.62 -23.13
C ILE A 120 3.84 15.48 -22.80
N LYS A 121 3.74 16.80 -23.03
CA LYS A 121 4.87 17.72 -22.87
C LYS A 121 5.05 18.10 -21.39
N VAL A 122 5.57 17.19 -20.61
CA VAL A 122 5.93 17.42 -19.21
C VAL A 122 7.30 16.85 -18.93
N GLN A 123 7.92 17.33 -17.86
CA GLN A 123 9.20 16.81 -17.37
C GLN A 123 8.96 16.15 -16.02
N CYS A 124 9.40 14.90 -15.90
CA CYS A 124 9.34 14.16 -14.64
C CYS A 124 10.74 14.06 -14.04
N SER A 125 10.85 14.33 -12.75
CA SER A 125 12.11 14.16 -12.03
C SER A 125 11.88 13.35 -10.76
N ILE A 126 12.87 12.52 -10.40
CA ILE A 126 12.82 11.70 -9.19
C ILE A 126 13.33 12.54 -8.03
N GLN A 127 12.52 12.66 -6.97
CA GLN A 127 12.83 13.40 -5.75
C GLN A 127 12.77 12.45 -4.56
N GLY A 128 13.85 11.67 -4.34
CA GLY A 128 13.85 10.65 -3.30
C GLY A 128 12.86 9.53 -3.63
N ASP A 129 11.84 9.37 -2.79
CA ASP A 129 10.78 8.38 -3.00
C ASP A 129 9.50 8.98 -3.61
N GLU A 130 9.62 10.15 -4.22
CA GLU A 130 8.54 10.87 -4.87
C GLU A 130 8.92 11.24 -6.30
N LEU A 131 7.93 11.63 -7.09
CA LEU A 131 8.15 12.17 -8.44
C LEU A 131 7.61 13.59 -8.50
N ARG A 132 8.33 14.47 -9.18
CA ARG A 132 7.88 15.82 -9.48
C ARG A 132 7.64 15.95 -10.97
N VAL A 133 6.47 16.49 -11.32
CA VAL A 133 6.08 16.68 -12.72
C VAL A 133 5.90 18.17 -12.98
N LYS A 134 6.55 18.66 -14.03
CA LYS A 134 6.53 20.06 -14.44
C LYS A 134 5.99 20.16 -15.87
N GLY A 135 5.08 21.07 -16.08
CA GLY A 135 4.50 21.27 -17.42
C GLY A 135 4.16 22.73 -17.70
N PRO A 136 3.86 23.08 -18.96
CA PRO A 136 3.61 24.48 -19.34
C PRO A 136 2.27 25.01 -18.83
N LYS A 137 1.27 24.15 -18.65
CA LYS A 137 -0.09 24.54 -18.26
C LYS A 137 -0.69 23.50 -17.33
N ARG A 138 -1.64 23.93 -16.49
CA ARG A 138 -2.37 23.03 -15.59
C ARG A 138 -3.14 21.95 -16.32
N ASP A 139 -3.71 22.26 -17.48
CA ASP A 139 -4.46 21.29 -18.30
C ASP A 139 -3.58 20.11 -18.71
N VAL A 140 -2.33 20.38 -19.07
CA VAL A 140 -1.36 19.37 -19.44
C VAL A 140 -1.01 18.50 -18.24
N LEU A 141 -0.88 19.11 -17.07
CA LEU A 141 -0.63 18.36 -15.82
C LEU A 141 -1.81 17.45 -15.48
N GLN A 142 -3.04 17.95 -15.65
CA GLN A 142 -4.24 17.14 -15.37
C GLN A 142 -4.35 15.96 -16.35
N GLU A 143 -3.99 16.15 -17.60
CA GLU A 143 -3.92 15.08 -18.59
C GLU A 143 -2.92 14.02 -18.18
N CYS A 144 -1.76 14.44 -17.68
CA CYS A 144 -0.72 13.54 -17.16
C CYS A 144 -1.22 12.73 -15.97
N ILE A 145 -1.90 13.37 -15.01
CA ILE A 145 -2.50 12.70 -13.85
C ILE A 145 -3.47 11.61 -14.29
N THR A 146 -4.36 11.92 -15.21
CA THR A 146 -5.34 10.96 -15.73
C THR A 146 -4.66 9.76 -16.38
N LEU A 147 -3.61 10.00 -17.16
CA LEU A 147 -2.84 8.94 -17.80
C LEU A 147 -2.20 8.02 -16.76
N ILE A 148 -1.55 8.59 -15.74
CA ILE A 148 -0.87 7.82 -14.71
C ILE A 148 -1.87 7.02 -13.90
N LYS A 149 -3.00 7.60 -13.51
CA LYS A 149 -4.07 6.89 -12.78
C LYS A 149 -4.59 5.69 -13.55
N THR A 150 -4.71 5.82 -14.87
CA THR A 150 -5.22 4.76 -15.73
C THR A 150 -4.19 3.64 -15.92
N LYS A 151 -2.92 3.98 -16.10
CA LYS A 151 -1.86 3.01 -16.42
C LYS A 151 -1.18 2.39 -15.20
N HIS A 152 -1.17 3.08 -14.07
CA HIS A 152 -0.47 2.64 -12.86
C HIS A 152 -1.45 2.61 -11.68
N ASN A 153 -2.36 1.64 -11.69
CA ASN A 153 -3.36 1.48 -10.65
C ASN A 153 -3.09 0.32 -9.69
N GLU A 154 -1.95 -0.37 -9.86
CA GLU A 154 -1.58 -1.50 -9.01
C GLU A 154 -0.93 -1.10 -7.69
N PHE A 155 -0.60 0.17 -7.52
CA PHE A 155 -0.02 0.71 -6.30
C PHE A 155 -0.66 2.06 -5.98
N PRO A 156 -0.90 2.39 -4.69
CA PRO A 156 -1.57 3.65 -4.35
C PRO A 156 -0.67 4.84 -4.67
N LEU A 157 -1.20 5.79 -5.45
CA LEU A 157 -0.49 7.01 -5.82
C LEU A 157 -1.34 8.22 -5.42
N ASN A 158 -0.70 9.23 -4.85
CA ASN A 158 -1.32 10.50 -4.51
C ASN A 158 -0.72 11.60 -5.37
N PHE A 159 -1.57 12.49 -5.85
CA PHE A 159 -1.17 13.61 -6.69
C PHE A 159 -1.49 14.90 -5.95
N GLY A 160 -0.47 15.68 -5.65
CA GLY A 160 -0.67 16.86 -4.82
C GLY A 160 0.49 17.84 -4.89
N ASN A 161 0.56 18.73 -3.88
CA ASN A 161 1.60 19.76 -3.80
C ASN A 161 1.64 20.62 -5.08
N PHE A 162 0.45 20.98 -5.58
CA PHE A 162 0.35 21.78 -6.80
C PHE A 162 0.93 23.17 -6.58
N ARG A 163 1.80 23.59 -7.48
CA ARG A 163 2.44 24.92 -7.47
C ARG A 163 2.38 25.52 -8.88
N ASP A 164 2.27 26.82 -8.92
CA ASP A 164 2.35 27.57 -10.17
C ASP A 164 3.81 27.96 -10.47
#